data_cb287022e20c077fdb186e7b4454a116
#
_entry.id   cb287022e20c077fdb186e7b4454a116
#
_cell.length_a   1.000
_cell.length_b   1.000
_cell.length_c   1.000
_cell.angle_alpha   90.00
_cell.angle_beta   90.00
_cell.angle_gamma   90.00
#
_symmetry.space_group_name_H-M   'P 1'
#
loop_
_entity.id
_entity.type
_entity.pdbx_description
1 polymer ?
#
loop_
_entity_poly.entity_id
_entity_poly.type
_entity_poly.pdbx_seq_one_letter_code
_entity_poly.pdbx_strand_id
1 'polypeptide(L)'
;MNNSKLGETIEQAGINYGFDSCGIIPINFMDSFETNLKKRVEAVPSTASFYSYTPAKDKFPWGASIVICTYNFGKYRYPKELRGRYGKAFLLGPEKGKPYGYDIAGFEDWFESQGIRCHQGGFGSMRHAAEKAL
;
A
#
# COMPACT_ATOMS: atom_id res chain seq x y z
N MET A 1 -23.96 3.56 -5.74
CA MET A 1 -22.95 3.20 -6.74
C MET A 1 -22.69 1.71 -6.61
N ASN A 2 -22.62 0.95 -7.70
CA ASN A 2 -22.34 -0.49 -7.62
C ASN A 2 -20.89 -0.65 -7.15
N ASN A 3 -20.60 -1.55 -6.19
CA ASN A 3 -19.27 -1.71 -5.59
C ASN A 3 -18.16 -1.96 -6.63
N SER A 4 -18.46 -2.65 -7.73
CA SER A 4 -17.51 -2.85 -8.84
C SER A 4 -17.11 -1.53 -9.51
N LYS A 5 -18.06 -0.63 -9.75
CA LYS A 5 -17.81 0.65 -10.39
C LYS A 5 -16.98 1.60 -9.51
N LEU A 6 -17.17 1.57 -8.20
CA LEU A 6 -16.36 2.34 -7.27
C LEU A 6 -14.90 1.83 -7.27
N GLY A 7 -14.72 0.49 -7.27
CA GLY A 7 -13.40 -0.13 -7.36
C GLY A 7 -12.63 0.33 -8.60
N GLU A 8 -13.22 0.21 -9.77
CA GLU A 8 -12.66 0.67 -11.04
C GLU A 8 -12.28 2.16 -11.01
N THR A 9 -13.12 2.98 -10.38
CA THR A 9 -12.87 4.42 -10.24
C THR A 9 -11.65 4.70 -9.36
N ILE A 10 -11.49 3.98 -8.25
CA ILE A 10 -10.35 4.11 -7.34
C ILE A 10 -9.06 3.64 -8.04
N GLU A 11 -9.09 2.49 -8.72
CA GLU A 11 -7.95 1.96 -9.46
C GLU A 11 -7.48 2.94 -10.53
N GLN A 12 -8.42 3.50 -11.32
CA GLN A 12 -8.11 4.50 -12.33
C GLN A 12 -7.57 5.79 -11.71
N ALA A 13 -8.09 6.22 -10.57
CA ALA A 13 -7.58 7.39 -9.87
C ALA A 13 -6.12 7.14 -9.43
N GLY A 14 -5.79 5.96 -8.87
CA GLY A 14 -4.42 5.60 -8.52
C GLY A 14 -3.46 5.73 -9.71
N ILE A 15 -3.85 5.24 -10.88
CA ILE A 15 -3.06 5.40 -12.12
C ILE A 15 -2.88 6.89 -12.48
N ASN A 16 -3.94 7.69 -12.36
CA ASN A 16 -3.88 9.13 -12.66
C ASN A 16 -2.96 9.91 -11.71
N TYR A 17 -2.77 9.43 -10.47
CA TYR A 17 -1.81 9.97 -9.50
C TYR A 17 -0.41 9.37 -9.61
N GLY A 18 -0.12 8.64 -10.70
CA GLY A 18 1.22 8.21 -11.10
C GLY A 18 1.65 6.83 -10.62
N PHE A 19 0.76 6.05 -10.02
CA PHE A 19 1.04 4.65 -9.73
C PHE A 19 1.00 3.79 -11.01
N ASP A 20 1.75 2.71 -11.03
CA ASP A 20 1.79 1.79 -12.17
C ASP A 20 0.66 0.77 -12.14
N SER A 21 0.22 0.40 -10.95
CA SER A 21 -0.99 -0.40 -10.75
C SER A 21 -1.62 -0.09 -9.39
N CYS A 22 -2.90 -0.36 -9.30
CA CYS A 22 -3.69 -0.18 -8.11
C CYS A 22 -4.68 -1.35 -8.02
N GLY A 23 -4.83 -1.94 -6.85
CA GLY A 23 -5.81 -3.00 -6.62
C GLY A 23 -6.45 -2.86 -5.25
N ILE A 24 -7.60 -3.49 -5.05
CA ILE A 24 -8.41 -3.35 -3.86
C ILE A 24 -8.76 -4.71 -3.30
N ILE A 25 -8.55 -4.89 -2.00
CA ILE A 25 -8.97 -6.09 -1.27
C ILE A 25 -9.84 -5.72 -0.07
N PRO A 26 -10.77 -6.58 0.33
CA PRO A 26 -11.45 -6.45 1.61
C PRO A 26 -10.45 -6.54 2.78
N ILE A 27 -10.66 -5.77 3.84
CA ILE A 27 -9.75 -5.73 5.00
C ILE A 27 -9.60 -7.11 5.68
N ASN A 28 -10.62 -7.97 5.59
CA ASN A 28 -10.59 -9.33 6.16
C ASN A 28 -9.65 -10.29 5.43
N PHE A 29 -9.13 -9.97 4.27
CA PHE A 29 -8.05 -10.76 3.64
C PHE A 29 -6.79 -10.80 4.49
N MET A 30 -6.61 -9.84 5.39
CA MET A 30 -5.48 -9.86 6.33
C MET A 30 -5.61 -10.90 7.44
N ASP A 31 -6.80 -11.47 7.67
CA ASP A 31 -7.04 -12.45 8.75
C ASP A 31 -6.17 -13.71 8.58
N SER A 32 -5.93 -14.16 7.35
CA SER A 32 -5.06 -15.31 7.06
C SER A 32 -3.58 -15.04 7.38
N PHE A 33 -3.11 -13.82 7.10
CA PHE A 33 -1.77 -13.38 7.47
C PHE A 33 -1.60 -13.37 8.98
N GLU A 34 -2.54 -12.79 9.71
CA GLU A 34 -2.55 -12.71 11.16
C GLU A 34 -2.55 -14.08 11.82
N THR A 35 -3.36 -15.01 11.30
CA THR A 35 -3.39 -16.40 11.76
C THR A 35 -2.04 -17.09 11.58
N ASN A 36 -1.40 -16.92 10.44
CA ASN A 36 -0.08 -17.50 10.16
C ASN A 36 1.01 -16.89 11.03
N LEU A 37 0.89 -15.60 11.34
CA LEU A 37 1.82 -14.90 12.22
C LEU A 37 1.75 -15.42 13.65
N LYS A 38 0.53 -15.61 14.18
CA LYS A 38 0.31 -16.23 15.52
C LYS A 38 0.94 -17.62 15.60
N LYS A 39 0.71 -18.48 14.61
CA LYS A 39 1.32 -19.82 14.54
C LYS A 39 2.85 -19.77 14.54
N ARG A 40 3.47 -18.79 13.87
CA ARG A 40 4.93 -18.61 13.89
C ARG A 40 5.45 -18.22 15.26
N VAL A 41 4.77 -17.30 15.94
CA VAL A 41 5.14 -16.88 17.30
C VAL A 41 4.97 -18.04 18.28
N GLU A 42 3.91 -18.83 18.16
CA GLU A 42 3.70 -20.04 18.97
C GLU A 42 4.83 -21.07 18.76
N ALA A 43 5.25 -21.29 17.51
CA ALA A 43 6.33 -22.22 17.19
C ALA A 43 7.72 -21.70 17.62
N VAL A 44 7.94 -20.38 17.56
CA VAL A 44 9.22 -19.75 17.90
C VAL A 44 8.97 -18.49 18.74
N PRO A 45 8.74 -18.63 20.06
CA PRO A 45 8.32 -17.52 20.94
C PRO A 45 9.30 -16.33 20.98
N SER A 46 10.60 -16.57 20.75
CA SER A 46 11.61 -15.51 20.68
C SER A 46 11.39 -14.51 19.54
N THR A 47 10.55 -14.84 18.57
CA THR A 47 10.22 -13.96 17.44
C THR A 47 9.07 -13.00 17.73
N ALA A 48 8.42 -13.08 18.86
CA ALA A 48 7.24 -12.28 19.21
C ALA A 48 7.48 -10.77 19.07
N SER A 49 8.68 -10.29 19.47
CA SER A 49 9.04 -8.87 19.36
C SER A 49 9.15 -8.37 17.93
N PHE A 50 9.48 -9.25 16.98
CA PHE A 50 9.57 -8.91 15.56
C PHE A 50 8.21 -8.88 14.86
N TYR A 51 7.21 -9.53 15.45
CA TYR A 51 5.90 -9.72 14.87
C TYR A 51 4.78 -9.02 15.65
N SER A 52 5.15 -8.12 16.55
CA SER A 52 4.16 -7.30 17.24
C SER A 52 3.59 -6.25 16.28
N TYR A 53 2.33 -6.38 15.94
CA TYR A 53 1.59 -5.38 15.20
C TYR A 53 0.11 -5.40 15.60
N THR A 54 -0.57 -4.31 15.38
CA THR A 54 -2.01 -4.24 15.60
C THR A 54 -2.74 -4.76 14.37
N PRO A 55 -3.68 -5.72 14.50
CA PRO A 55 -4.51 -6.16 13.40
C PRO A 55 -5.17 -5.01 12.65
N ALA A 56 -5.30 -5.13 11.33
CA ALA A 56 -5.85 -4.06 10.49
C ALA A 56 -7.24 -3.63 10.93
N LYS A 57 -8.10 -4.58 11.29
CA LYS A 57 -9.46 -4.31 11.81
C LYS A 57 -9.49 -3.61 13.17
N ASP A 58 -8.54 -3.95 14.05
CA ASP A 58 -8.44 -3.34 15.38
C ASP A 58 -7.92 -1.91 15.27
N LYS A 59 -6.98 -1.67 14.35
CA LYS A 59 -6.43 -0.35 14.09
C LYS A 59 -7.40 0.56 13.33
N PHE A 60 -8.12 -0.01 12.39
CA PHE A 60 -9.09 0.70 11.53
C PHE A 60 -10.46 0.03 11.57
N PRO A 61 -11.19 0.11 12.70
CA PRO A 61 -12.49 -0.55 12.84
C PRO A 61 -13.56 -0.02 11.86
N TRP A 62 -13.34 1.17 11.30
CA TRP A 62 -14.16 1.77 10.26
C TRP A 62 -13.76 1.33 8.84
N GLY A 63 -12.58 0.70 8.67
CA GLY A 63 -12.05 0.32 7.37
C GLY A 63 -12.76 -0.91 6.81
N ALA A 64 -13.19 -0.82 5.57
CA ALA A 64 -13.82 -1.93 4.84
C ALA A 64 -12.86 -2.59 3.85
N SER A 65 -11.95 -1.81 3.26
CA SER A 65 -11.05 -2.27 2.19
C SER A 65 -9.64 -1.69 2.36
N ILE A 66 -8.69 -2.36 1.73
CA ILE A 66 -7.30 -1.92 1.61
C ILE A 66 -7.04 -1.65 0.13
N VAL A 67 -6.54 -0.47 -0.18
CA VAL A 67 -6.09 -0.09 -1.51
C VAL A 67 -4.57 -0.23 -1.55
N ILE A 68 -4.05 -1.01 -2.49
CA ILE A 68 -2.63 -1.23 -2.71
C ILE A 68 -2.23 -0.64 -4.05
N CYS A 69 -1.26 0.24 -4.01
CA CYS A 69 -0.68 0.83 -5.21
C CYS A 69 0.78 0.43 -5.35
N THR A 70 1.22 0.18 -6.57
CA THR A 70 2.62 -0.13 -6.87
C THR A 70 3.23 0.92 -7.77
N TYR A 71 4.55 1.07 -7.63
CA TYR A 71 5.32 2.00 -8.43
C TYR A 71 6.65 1.36 -8.84
N ASN A 72 6.89 1.28 -10.14
CA ASN A 72 8.09 0.66 -10.69
C ASN A 72 9.28 1.64 -10.74
N PHE A 73 10.11 1.63 -9.71
CA PHE A 73 11.36 2.41 -9.68
C PHE A 73 12.36 2.01 -10.78
N GLY A 74 12.18 0.84 -11.40
CA GLY A 74 13.06 0.33 -12.47
C GLY A 74 13.02 1.15 -13.76
N LYS A 75 11.93 1.87 -14.01
CA LYS A 75 11.74 2.67 -15.22
C LYS A 75 12.64 3.92 -15.32
N TYR A 76 13.23 4.36 -14.20
CA TYR A 76 14.11 5.52 -14.19
C TYR A 76 15.55 5.15 -14.44
N ARG A 77 16.23 5.95 -15.24
CA ARG A 77 17.68 5.86 -15.46
C ARG A 77 18.37 6.94 -14.63
N TYR A 78 19.26 6.52 -13.77
CA TYR A 78 20.11 7.42 -12.99
C TYR A 78 21.44 7.67 -13.69
N PRO A 79 22.08 8.81 -13.41
CA PRO A 79 23.47 9.06 -13.79
C PRO A 79 24.38 7.89 -13.39
N LYS A 80 25.36 7.57 -14.24
CA LYS A 80 26.27 6.44 -14.03
C LYS A 80 27.02 6.55 -12.68
N GLU A 81 27.28 7.77 -12.26
CA GLU A 81 28.02 8.12 -11.04
C GLU A 81 27.29 7.71 -9.77
N LEU A 82 25.96 7.61 -9.83
CA LEU A 82 25.11 7.19 -8.70
C LEU A 82 24.82 5.69 -8.66
N ARG A 83 25.26 4.95 -9.70
CA ARG A 83 25.04 3.51 -9.74
C ARG A 83 25.76 2.80 -8.59
N GLY A 84 25.03 1.97 -7.86
CA GLY A 84 25.57 1.19 -6.73
C GLY A 84 25.79 1.97 -5.44
N ARG A 85 25.58 3.30 -5.42
CA ARG A 85 25.70 4.10 -4.21
C ARG A 85 24.42 4.19 -3.41
N TYR A 86 23.28 4.25 -4.10
CA TYR A 86 21.94 4.32 -3.48
C TYR A 86 20.96 3.41 -4.21
N GLY A 87 20.07 2.81 -3.47
CA GLY A 87 18.90 2.14 -4.05
C GLY A 87 18.00 3.18 -4.73
N LYS A 88 17.44 2.85 -5.89
CA LYS A 88 16.56 3.75 -6.64
C LYS A 88 15.39 4.26 -5.82
N ALA A 89 14.83 3.42 -4.95
CA ALA A 89 13.72 3.77 -4.07
C ALA A 89 14.03 4.92 -3.10
N PHE A 90 15.29 5.13 -2.73
CA PHE A 90 15.69 6.24 -1.85
C PHE A 90 15.82 7.58 -2.59
N LEU A 91 15.96 7.53 -3.91
CA LEU A 91 16.14 8.74 -4.73
C LEU A 91 14.80 9.24 -5.29
N LEU A 92 13.77 8.40 -5.28
CA LEU A 92 12.44 8.70 -5.77
C LEU A 92 11.48 8.66 -4.59
N GLY A 93 11.24 9.79 -3.99
CA GLY A 93 10.19 9.96 -3.00
C GLY A 93 8.86 10.36 -3.65
N PRO A 94 7.75 10.20 -2.92
CA PRO A 94 6.49 10.82 -3.32
C PRO A 94 6.64 12.34 -3.19
N GLU A 95 6.51 13.05 -4.27
CA GLU A 95 6.53 14.51 -4.27
C GLU A 95 5.38 15.08 -5.10
N LYS A 96 4.52 15.85 -4.44
CA LYS A 96 3.40 16.54 -5.08
C LYS A 96 3.90 17.46 -6.21
N GLY A 97 3.32 17.30 -7.38
CA GLY A 97 3.57 18.20 -8.51
C GLY A 97 4.86 17.97 -9.28
N LYS A 98 5.62 16.88 -9.03
CA LYS A 98 6.78 16.54 -9.85
C LYS A 98 6.38 15.68 -11.07
N PRO A 99 7.08 15.87 -12.21
CA PRO A 99 6.78 15.11 -13.43
C PRO A 99 7.22 13.64 -13.37
N TYR A 100 7.83 13.22 -12.28
CA TYR A 100 8.28 11.85 -12.03
C TYR A 100 7.94 11.46 -10.59
N GLY A 101 7.54 10.24 -10.41
CA GLY A 101 7.09 9.74 -9.12
C GLY A 101 5.56 9.58 -9.09
N TYR A 102 5.06 9.29 -7.93
CA TYR A 102 3.63 9.19 -7.63
C TYR A 102 3.23 10.25 -6.62
N ASP A 103 1.99 10.74 -6.71
CA ASP A 103 1.45 11.74 -5.79
C ASP A 103 0.47 11.11 -4.81
N ILE A 104 1.00 10.56 -3.71
CA ILE A 104 0.17 9.93 -2.69
C ILE A 104 -0.70 10.95 -1.94
N ALA A 105 -0.19 12.16 -1.71
CA ALA A 105 -0.96 13.20 -1.03
C ALA A 105 -2.15 13.66 -1.88
N GLY A 106 -1.93 13.87 -3.18
CA GLY A 106 -3.02 14.18 -4.10
C GLY A 106 -4.04 13.05 -4.20
N PHE A 107 -3.60 11.80 -4.11
CA PHE A 107 -4.52 10.65 -4.11
C PHE A 107 -5.35 10.58 -2.82
N GLU A 108 -4.78 10.91 -1.65
CA GLU A 108 -5.53 11.05 -0.40
C GLU A 108 -6.55 12.20 -0.49
N ASP A 109 -6.14 13.38 -0.97
CA ASP A 109 -7.04 14.52 -1.20
C ASP A 109 -8.22 14.14 -2.12
N TRP A 110 -7.93 13.31 -3.13
CA TRP A 110 -8.98 12.80 -4.01
C TRP A 110 -9.99 11.92 -3.27
N PHE A 111 -9.56 10.99 -2.40
CA PHE A 111 -10.48 10.21 -1.57
C PHE A 111 -11.39 11.09 -0.73
N GLU A 112 -10.83 12.10 -0.07
CA GLU A 112 -11.59 13.06 0.71
C GLU A 112 -12.61 13.81 -0.14
N SER A 113 -12.24 14.24 -1.37
CA SER A 113 -13.15 14.89 -2.31
C SER A 113 -14.33 14.01 -2.75
N GLN A 114 -14.14 12.69 -2.72
CA GLN A 114 -15.21 11.70 -2.98
C GLN A 114 -16.02 11.36 -1.72
N GLY A 115 -15.74 11.98 -0.58
CA GLY A 115 -16.36 11.66 0.70
C GLY A 115 -15.95 10.28 1.25
N ILE A 116 -14.82 9.73 0.80
CA ILE A 116 -14.30 8.43 1.22
C ILE A 116 -13.22 8.67 2.27
N ARG A 117 -13.46 8.18 3.49
CA ARG A 117 -12.45 8.21 4.55
C ARG A 117 -11.31 7.25 4.21
N CYS A 118 -10.08 7.74 4.22
CA CYS A 118 -8.88 6.93 4.01
C CYS A 118 -7.81 7.19 5.09
N HIS A 119 -6.82 6.32 5.14
CA HIS A 119 -5.63 6.48 5.98
C HIS A 119 -4.45 5.75 5.33
N GLN A 120 -3.30 6.43 5.26
CA GLN A 120 -2.10 5.89 4.65
C GLN A 120 -1.32 5.01 5.62
N GLY A 121 -1.02 3.78 5.20
CA GLY A 121 -0.08 2.88 5.84
C GLY A 121 -0.49 2.32 7.20
N GLY A 122 0.48 1.74 7.88
CA GLY A 122 0.35 1.38 9.28
C GLY A 122 -0.40 0.09 9.61
N PHE A 123 -0.53 -0.84 8.68
CA PHE A 123 -1.09 -2.17 8.93
C PHE A 123 -0.14 -3.25 8.39
N GLY A 124 -0.18 -4.42 8.96
CA GLY A 124 0.40 -5.69 8.58
C GLY A 124 1.40 -5.75 7.41
N SER A 125 1.33 -6.80 6.62
CA SER A 125 2.24 -7.02 5.50
C SER A 125 1.71 -6.43 4.19
N MET A 126 2.35 -5.37 3.70
CA MET A 126 2.08 -4.82 2.35
C MET A 126 2.28 -5.87 1.25
N ARG A 127 3.27 -6.77 1.42
CA ARG A 127 3.50 -7.87 0.47
C ARG A 127 2.29 -8.80 0.38
N HIS A 128 1.74 -9.21 1.53
CA HIS A 128 0.56 -10.09 1.54
C HIS A 128 -0.66 -9.41 0.92
N ALA A 129 -0.87 -8.13 1.22
CA ALA A 129 -1.95 -7.36 0.62
C ALA A 129 -1.77 -7.21 -0.89
N ALA A 130 -0.55 -6.93 -1.37
CA ALA A 130 -0.25 -6.81 -2.80
C ALA A 130 -0.45 -8.13 -3.55
N GLU A 131 -0.02 -9.28 -2.99
CA GLU A 131 -0.25 -10.60 -3.58
C GLU A 131 -1.73 -10.90 -3.84
N LYS A 132 -2.62 -10.32 -3.03
CA LYS A 132 -4.07 -10.53 -3.16
C LYS A 132 -4.77 -9.47 -4.00
N ALA A 133 -4.20 -8.27 -4.13
CA ALA A 133 -4.79 -7.14 -4.83
C ALA A 133 -4.38 -7.06 -6.30
N LEU A 134 -3.20 -7.55 -6.65
CA LEU A 134 -2.52 -7.39 -7.94
C LEU A 134 -2.23 -8.74 -8.58
#